data_123e5472b31d58d61a00e4f8a0c3ced8
#
_entry.id   123e5472b31d58d61a00e4f8a0c3ced8
#
_cell.length_a   1.000
_cell.length_b   1.000
_cell.length_c   1.000
_cell.angle_alpha   90.00
_cell.angle_beta   90.00
_cell.angle_gamma   90.00
#
_symmetry.space_group_name_H-M   'P 1'
#
loop_
_entity.id
_entity.type
_entity.pdbx_description
1 polymer ?
#
loop_
_entity_poly.entity_id
_entity_poly.type
_entity_poly.pdbx_seq_one_letter_code
_entity_poly.pdbx_strand_id
1 'polypeptide(L)'
;MSAPNVEFWSVPTEIAEQALALCHPRDVASFTQTCRAAWSLVNDTTDQYLWRQLFLLFPFDDPRKTRQGFRKDIQFDWKTELQRRVYAEIVARSARSTPENLHAALAILLGVVRSASPVTLGYECVPSSSLLWVMDILESTNMLQLPPFTQRHTCQTLACLRSYLALTLDKYDDDEGKSRMKLTRTRSRCQVYDLNSYNRDNGWGPFMPKTGEVDWFHVECIVNVIAFNLADHSRHFLDTKPPCGLEATRPYSAPHATTLAAHDWAGVEGNWRRIVSFMDYRWVSPRLMK
;
A
#
# COMPACT_ATOMS: atom_id res chain seq x y z
N MET A 1 -11.30 -41.45 -38.89
CA MET A 1 -10.88 -41.71 -37.49
C MET A 1 -11.37 -40.52 -36.69
N SER A 2 -12.45 -40.63 -35.94
CA SER A 2 -12.93 -39.52 -35.09
C SER A 2 -11.99 -39.48 -33.86
N ALA A 3 -11.50 -38.30 -33.51
CA ALA A 3 -10.72 -38.10 -32.31
C ALA A 3 -11.54 -38.55 -31.09
N PRO A 4 -10.94 -39.24 -30.13
CA PRO A 4 -11.67 -39.63 -28.93
C PRO A 4 -12.16 -38.38 -28.24
N ASN A 5 -13.47 -38.36 -27.96
CA ASN A 5 -14.06 -37.31 -27.08
C ASN A 5 -13.48 -37.51 -25.68
N VAL A 6 -12.39 -36.87 -25.37
CA VAL A 6 -11.85 -36.87 -24.00
C VAL A 6 -12.78 -35.93 -23.22
N GLU A 7 -13.65 -36.50 -22.41
CA GLU A 7 -14.45 -35.73 -21.49
C GLU A 7 -13.49 -35.02 -20.48
N PHE A 8 -13.62 -33.73 -20.29
CA PHE A 8 -12.78 -32.96 -19.35
C PHE A 8 -12.70 -33.62 -17.96
N TRP A 9 -13.76 -34.27 -17.52
CA TRP A 9 -13.85 -34.96 -16.24
C TRP A 9 -13.12 -36.34 -16.18
N SER A 10 -12.61 -36.81 -17.31
CA SER A 10 -11.75 -37.99 -17.35
C SER A 10 -10.26 -37.67 -17.08
N VAL A 11 -9.93 -36.39 -17.00
CA VAL A 11 -8.58 -35.88 -16.72
C VAL A 11 -8.33 -35.99 -15.20
N PRO A 12 -7.16 -36.49 -14.75
CA PRO A 12 -6.79 -36.43 -13.34
C PRO A 12 -6.93 -35.02 -12.74
N THR A 13 -7.40 -34.94 -11.50
CA THR A 13 -7.67 -33.66 -10.80
C THR A 13 -6.44 -32.75 -10.79
N GLU A 14 -5.25 -33.34 -10.60
CA GLU A 14 -3.98 -32.62 -10.54
C GLU A 14 -3.66 -31.91 -11.87
N ILE A 15 -3.98 -32.52 -13.00
CA ILE A 15 -3.77 -31.93 -14.32
C ILE A 15 -4.78 -30.81 -14.57
N ALA A 16 -6.03 -31.00 -14.14
CA ALA A 16 -7.04 -29.95 -14.21
C ALA A 16 -6.67 -28.74 -13.33
N GLU A 17 -6.17 -28.95 -12.12
CA GLU A 17 -5.67 -27.89 -11.24
C GLU A 17 -4.47 -27.15 -11.84
N GLN A 18 -3.52 -27.86 -12.45
CA GLN A 18 -2.39 -27.26 -13.15
C GLN A 18 -2.85 -26.39 -14.33
N ALA A 19 -3.84 -26.83 -15.10
CA ALA A 19 -4.39 -26.03 -16.18
C ALA A 19 -5.11 -24.79 -15.65
N LEU A 20 -5.90 -24.92 -14.59
CA LEU A 20 -6.59 -23.80 -13.95
C LEU A 20 -5.60 -22.82 -13.30
N ALA A 21 -4.48 -23.28 -12.79
CA ALA A 21 -3.44 -22.44 -12.22
C ALA A 21 -2.85 -21.43 -13.25
N LEU A 22 -2.91 -21.77 -14.56
CA LEU A 22 -2.46 -20.89 -15.63
C LEU A 22 -3.54 -19.88 -16.09
N CYS A 23 -4.75 -19.99 -15.56
CA CYS A 23 -5.86 -19.12 -15.90
C CYS A 23 -5.90 -17.87 -14.99
N HIS A 24 -6.56 -16.81 -15.47
CA HIS A 24 -6.83 -15.67 -14.61
C HIS A 24 -7.85 -16.06 -13.52
N PRO A 25 -7.73 -15.57 -12.25
CA PRO A 25 -8.68 -15.92 -11.17
C PRO A 25 -10.13 -15.65 -11.49
N ARG A 26 -10.45 -14.66 -12.34
CA ARG A 26 -11.81 -14.40 -12.82
C ARG A 26 -12.34 -15.54 -13.71
N ASP A 27 -11.45 -16.12 -14.53
CA ASP A 27 -11.82 -17.23 -15.40
C ASP A 27 -12.04 -18.50 -14.58
N VAL A 28 -11.18 -18.71 -13.55
CA VAL A 28 -11.38 -19.78 -12.58
C VAL A 28 -12.71 -19.60 -11.83
N ALA A 29 -13.05 -18.39 -11.41
CA ALA A 29 -14.34 -18.09 -10.79
C ALA A 29 -15.52 -18.35 -11.75
N SER A 30 -15.39 -17.98 -13.03
CA SER A 30 -16.40 -18.25 -14.05
C SER A 30 -16.55 -19.76 -14.30
N PHE A 31 -15.43 -20.49 -14.34
CA PHE A 31 -15.43 -21.94 -14.47
C PHE A 31 -16.18 -22.62 -13.32
N THR A 32 -16.01 -22.16 -12.07
CA THR A 32 -16.74 -22.73 -10.93
C THR A 32 -18.27 -22.60 -11.03
N GLN A 33 -18.75 -21.65 -11.82
CA GLN A 33 -20.19 -21.41 -12.01
C GLN A 33 -20.80 -22.31 -13.09
N THR A 34 -20.01 -23.06 -13.84
CA THR A 34 -20.50 -23.88 -14.96
C THR A 34 -21.25 -25.15 -14.51
N CYS A 35 -20.73 -25.84 -13.50
CA CYS A 35 -21.35 -27.05 -12.95
C CYS A 35 -20.83 -27.38 -11.54
N ARG A 36 -21.52 -28.30 -10.87
CA ARG A 36 -21.13 -28.75 -9.50
C ARG A 36 -19.75 -29.36 -9.43
N ALA A 37 -19.36 -30.15 -10.45
CA ALA A 37 -18.04 -30.76 -10.49
C ALA A 37 -16.93 -29.74 -10.62
N ALA A 38 -17.13 -28.67 -11.43
CA ALA A 38 -16.20 -27.55 -11.52
C ALA A 38 -16.10 -26.78 -10.20
N TRP A 39 -17.21 -26.59 -9.53
CA TRP A 39 -17.23 -25.93 -8.23
C TRP A 39 -16.47 -26.76 -7.18
N SER A 40 -16.72 -28.07 -7.11
CA SER A 40 -16.09 -28.99 -6.19
C SER A 40 -14.57 -29.07 -6.43
N LEU A 41 -14.15 -29.18 -7.69
CA LEU A 41 -12.74 -29.20 -8.07
C LEU A 41 -11.96 -27.98 -7.55
N VAL A 42 -12.57 -26.81 -7.52
CA VAL A 42 -11.90 -25.58 -7.11
C VAL A 42 -12.06 -25.28 -5.60
N ASN A 43 -13.20 -25.70 -5.00
CA ASN A 43 -13.57 -25.24 -3.66
C ASN A 43 -13.49 -26.32 -2.57
N ASP A 44 -13.64 -27.60 -2.92
CA ASP A 44 -13.66 -28.72 -1.96
C ASP A 44 -12.30 -29.40 -1.77
N THR A 45 -11.22 -28.84 -2.34
CA THR A 45 -9.87 -29.38 -2.15
C THR A 45 -9.45 -29.25 -0.69
N THR A 46 -8.88 -30.33 -0.15
CA THR A 46 -8.38 -30.38 1.25
C THR A 46 -7.13 -29.54 1.44
N ASP A 47 -6.39 -29.27 0.36
CA ASP A 47 -5.25 -28.41 0.33
C ASP A 47 -5.56 -27.11 -0.45
N GLN A 48 -4.71 -26.13 -0.31
CA GLN A 48 -4.84 -24.87 -1.05
C GLN A 48 -3.86 -24.79 -2.23
N TYR A 49 -3.53 -25.94 -2.86
CA TYR A 49 -2.53 -25.98 -3.92
C TYR A 49 -2.87 -25.02 -5.09
N LEU A 50 -4.06 -25.16 -5.66
CA LEU A 50 -4.52 -24.31 -6.76
C LEU A 50 -4.48 -22.81 -6.38
N TRP A 51 -5.01 -22.46 -5.22
CA TRP A 51 -5.05 -21.07 -4.75
C TRP A 51 -3.67 -20.49 -4.49
N ARG A 52 -2.75 -21.33 -3.98
CA ARG A 52 -1.34 -20.94 -3.83
C ARG A 52 -0.67 -20.69 -5.18
N GLN A 53 -0.88 -21.57 -6.17
CA GLN A 53 -0.32 -21.37 -7.51
C GLN A 53 -0.87 -20.10 -8.16
N LEU A 54 -2.18 -19.90 -8.12
CA LEU A 54 -2.82 -18.67 -8.62
C LEU A 54 -2.25 -17.42 -7.95
N PHE A 55 -2.06 -17.44 -6.63
CA PHE A 55 -1.49 -16.30 -5.91
C PHE A 55 -0.05 -16.01 -6.32
N LEU A 56 0.79 -17.03 -6.47
CA LEU A 56 2.21 -16.90 -6.81
C LEU A 56 2.46 -16.54 -8.29
N LEU A 57 1.50 -16.80 -9.18
CA LEU A 57 1.55 -16.36 -10.58
C LEU A 57 1.19 -14.88 -10.75
N PHE A 58 0.48 -14.30 -9.80
CA PHE A 58 0.24 -12.87 -9.74
C PHE A 58 1.48 -12.12 -9.24
N PRO A 59 1.58 -10.82 -9.54
CA PRO A 59 2.70 -10.00 -9.07
C PRO A 59 2.58 -9.71 -7.56
N PHE A 60 2.60 -10.75 -6.76
CA PHE A 60 2.56 -10.65 -5.30
C PHE A 60 3.82 -11.21 -4.67
N ASP A 61 4.25 -10.58 -3.58
CA ASP A 61 5.33 -11.14 -2.77
C ASP A 61 4.89 -12.50 -2.19
N ASP A 62 5.80 -13.46 -2.19
CA ASP A 62 5.57 -14.72 -1.49
C ASP A 62 5.58 -14.47 0.03
N PRO A 63 4.44 -14.61 0.71
CA PRO A 63 4.35 -14.30 2.15
C PRO A 63 5.26 -15.18 3.00
N ARG A 64 5.68 -16.35 2.51
CA ARG A 64 6.64 -17.22 3.19
C ARG A 64 8.05 -16.66 3.20
N LYS A 65 8.38 -15.83 2.21
CA LYS A 65 9.70 -15.18 2.08
C LYS A 65 9.73 -13.81 2.79
N THR A 66 8.58 -13.15 2.91
CA THR A 66 8.49 -11.77 3.44
C THR A 66 8.34 -11.72 4.95
N ARG A 67 7.87 -12.79 5.58
CA ARG A 67 7.73 -12.89 7.03
C ARG A 67 8.87 -13.73 7.62
N GLN A 68 9.91 -13.07 8.10
CA GLN A 68 10.79 -13.70 9.07
C GLN A 68 9.96 -14.06 10.31
N GLY A 69 9.78 -15.35 10.56
CA GLY A 69 8.97 -15.82 11.68
C GLY A 69 7.50 -16.03 11.35
N PHE A 70 7.19 -16.54 10.16
CA PHE A 70 5.97 -17.29 10.00
C PHE A 70 5.95 -18.31 11.15
N ARG A 71 5.10 -18.07 12.15
CA ARG A 71 4.79 -19.15 13.08
C ARG A 71 4.37 -20.29 12.20
N LYS A 72 5.12 -21.40 12.23
CA LYS A 72 4.86 -22.60 11.42
C LYS A 72 3.42 -23.10 11.61
N ASP A 73 2.76 -22.60 12.64
CA ASP A 73 1.44 -22.97 13.11
C ASP A 73 0.29 -22.17 12.46
N ILE A 74 0.56 -21.06 11.75
CA ILE A 74 -0.50 -20.29 11.09
C ILE A 74 -0.48 -20.63 9.61
N GLN A 75 -1.42 -21.45 9.20
CA GLN A 75 -1.67 -21.73 7.80
C GLN A 75 -2.14 -20.45 7.09
N PHE A 76 -1.39 -20.03 6.06
CA PHE A 76 -1.77 -18.87 5.26
C PHE A 76 -2.95 -19.24 4.36
N ASP A 77 -4.03 -18.47 4.44
CA ASP A 77 -5.21 -18.69 3.61
C ASP A 77 -5.03 -18.00 2.24
N TRP A 78 -4.48 -18.76 1.29
CA TRP A 78 -4.19 -18.32 -0.06
C TRP A 78 -5.45 -17.91 -0.82
N LYS A 79 -6.54 -18.65 -0.63
CA LYS A 79 -7.83 -18.40 -1.27
C LYS A 79 -8.39 -17.06 -0.85
N THR A 80 -8.57 -16.88 0.44
CA THR A 80 -9.16 -15.64 0.98
C THR A 80 -8.30 -14.43 0.64
N GLU A 81 -6.98 -14.53 0.74
CA GLU A 81 -6.10 -13.40 0.45
C GLU A 81 -6.10 -13.04 -1.05
N LEU A 82 -6.06 -14.03 -1.95
CA LEU A 82 -6.18 -13.77 -3.38
C LEU A 82 -7.51 -13.11 -3.73
N GLN A 83 -8.61 -13.65 -3.20
CA GLN A 83 -9.95 -13.10 -3.45
C GLN A 83 -10.07 -11.65 -2.97
N ARG A 84 -9.53 -11.34 -1.79
CA ARG A 84 -9.50 -9.97 -1.25
C ARG A 84 -8.75 -9.00 -2.18
N ARG A 85 -7.56 -9.39 -2.67
CA ARG A 85 -6.76 -8.53 -3.56
C ARG A 85 -7.46 -8.32 -4.90
N VAL A 86 -7.95 -9.38 -5.52
CA VAL A 86 -8.73 -9.29 -6.78
C VAL A 86 -9.99 -8.44 -6.60
N TYR A 87 -10.69 -8.58 -5.48
CA TYR A 87 -11.83 -7.73 -5.15
C TYR A 87 -11.43 -6.25 -5.07
N ALA A 88 -10.34 -5.93 -4.37
CA ALA A 88 -9.87 -4.56 -4.25
C ALA A 88 -9.53 -3.95 -5.62
N GLU A 89 -8.90 -4.72 -6.50
CA GLU A 89 -8.60 -4.28 -7.88
C GLU A 89 -9.88 -4.04 -8.69
N ILE A 90 -10.85 -4.96 -8.64
CA ILE A 90 -12.13 -4.81 -9.34
C ILE A 90 -12.86 -3.54 -8.89
N VAL A 91 -12.94 -3.33 -7.58
CA VAL A 91 -13.60 -2.16 -6.99
C VAL A 91 -12.87 -0.88 -7.37
N ALA A 92 -11.54 -0.87 -7.31
CA ALA A 92 -10.73 0.30 -7.65
C ALA A 92 -10.89 0.73 -9.12
N ARG A 93 -10.95 -0.25 -10.03
CA ARG A 93 -11.10 -0.01 -11.47
C ARG A 93 -12.55 0.20 -11.92
N SER A 94 -13.53 0.01 -11.03
CA SER A 94 -14.96 0.17 -11.33
C SER A 94 -15.41 1.62 -11.17
N ALA A 95 -15.98 2.19 -12.21
CA ALA A 95 -16.59 3.53 -12.14
C ALA A 95 -17.90 3.59 -11.31
N ARG A 96 -18.45 2.45 -10.89
CA ARG A 96 -19.74 2.36 -10.18
C ARG A 96 -19.62 1.83 -8.75
N SER A 97 -18.43 1.90 -8.16
CA SER A 97 -18.21 1.42 -6.80
C SER A 97 -18.89 2.33 -5.77
N THR A 98 -19.52 1.71 -4.78
CA THR A 98 -20.13 2.45 -3.66
C THR A 98 -19.02 2.96 -2.70
N PRO A 99 -19.28 3.99 -1.89
CA PRO A 99 -18.33 4.46 -0.89
C PRO A 99 -17.85 3.37 0.07
N GLU A 100 -18.72 2.45 0.46
CA GLU A 100 -18.42 1.32 1.34
C GLU A 100 -17.44 0.36 0.68
N ASN A 101 -17.67 0.01 -0.60
CA ASN A 101 -16.78 -0.85 -1.36
C ASN A 101 -15.41 -0.18 -1.57
N LEU A 102 -15.39 1.11 -1.86
CA LEU A 102 -14.14 1.88 -1.97
C LEU A 102 -13.36 1.90 -0.65
N HIS A 103 -14.05 2.06 0.47
CA HIS A 103 -13.41 1.98 1.79
C HIS A 103 -12.83 0.59 2.04
N ALA A 104 -13.58 -0.48 1.74
CA ALA A 104 -13.08 -1.85 1.88
C ALA A 104 -11.86 -2.10 0.97
N ALA A 105 -11.89 -1.63 -0.28
CA ALA A 105 -10.75 -1.74 -1.19
C ALA A 105 -9.52 -0.98 -0.67
N LEU A 106 -9.68 0.25 -0.18
CA LEU A 106 -8.60 1.04 0.44
C LEU A 106 -7.99 0.32 1.64
N ALA A 107 -8.82 -0.29 2.50
CA ALA A 107 -8.34 -1.04 3.65
C ALA A 107 -7.51 -2.27 3.24
N ILE A 108 -7.92 -2.95 2.17
CA ILE A 108 -7.17 -4.09 1.61
C ILE A 108 -5.84 -3.61 1.03
N LEU A 109 -5.82 -2.57 0.20
CA LEU A 109 -4.59 -2.01 -0.38
C LEU A 109 -3.62 -1.54 0.71
N LEU A 110 -4.12 -0.88 1.75
CA LEU A 110 -3.33 -0.49 2.92
C LEU A 110 -2.74 -1.72 3.62
N GLY A 111 -3.52 -2.80 3.79
CA GLY A 111 -3.04 -4.05 4.37
C GLY A 111 -1.91 -4.67 3.55
N VAL A 112 -2.01 -4.63 2.21
CA VAL A 112 -0.96 -5.10 1.30
C VAL A 112 0.30 -4.24 1.44
N VAL A 113 0.18 -2.91 1.45
CA VAL A 113 1.32 -2.00 1.66
C VAL A 113 2.01 -2.29 2.98
N ARG A 114 1.26 -2.48 4.06
CA ARG A 114 1.82 -2.79 5.39
C ARG A 114 2.55 -4.12 5.45
N SER A 115 2.09 -5.12 4.72
CA SER A 115 2.66 -6.48 4.71
C SER A 115 3.70 -6.71 3.62
N ALA A 116 3.89 -5.77 2.70
CA ALA A 116 4.84 -5.89 1.60
C ALA A 116 6.29 -5.95 2.09
N SER A 117 7.14 -6.61 1.32
CA SER A 117 8.58 -6.69 1.61
C SER A 117 9.22 -5.32 1.76
N PRO A 118 10.22 -5.18 2.65
CA PRO A 118 10.98 -3.94 2.74
C PRO A 118 11.70 -3.65 1.43
N VAL A 119 11.80 -2.37 1.10
CA VAL A 119 12.68 -1.91 0.03
C VAL A 119 14.09 -1.87 0.62
N THR A 120 14.98 -2.74 0.13
CA THR A 120 16.38 -2.75 0.58
C THR A 120 17.12 -1.54 0.02
N LEU A 121 17.82 -0.81 0.88
CA LEU A 121 18.74 0.25 0.47
C LEU A 121 20.03 -0.40 -0.03
N GLY A 122 20.31 -0.38 -1.33
CA GLY A 122 21.53 -0.95 -1.91
C GLY A 122 21.50 -1.05 -3.42
N TYR A 123 22.59 -1.54 -4.00
CA TYR A 123 22.81 -1.63 -5.45
C TYR A 123 21.84 -2.60 -6.18
N GLU A 124 21.22 -3.52 -5.45
CA GLU A 124 20.22 -4.47 -5.97
C GLU A 124 18.90 -4.28 -5.21
N CYS A 125 18.26 -3.15 -5.42
CA CYS A 125 16.93 -2.90 -4.86
C CYS A 125 15.90 -3.64 -5.73
N VAL A 126 15.48 -4.83 -5.29
CA VAL A 126 14.31 -5.50 -5.88
C VAL A 126 13.07 -4.94 -5.19
N PRO A 127 12.25 -4.18 -5.92
CA PRO A 127 11.03 -3.66 -5.32
C PRO A 127 10.05 -4.80 -5.02
N SER A 128 9.28 -4.65 -3.97
CA SER A 128 8.19 -5.57 -3.64
C SER A 128 7.17 -5.63 -4.79
N SER A 129 6.91 -6.83 -5.31
CA SER A 129 5.91 -7.02 -6.37
C SER A 129 4.51 -6.61 -5.90
N SER A 130 4.19 -6.85 -4.63
CA SER A 130 2.93 -6.40 -4.03
C SER A 130 2.81 -4.88 -3.99
N LEU A 131 3.90 -4.15 -3.71
CA LEU A 131 3.90 -2.68 -3.76
C LEU A 131 3.72 -2.17 -5.19
N LEU A 132 4.42 -2.76 -6.17
CA LEU A 132 4.26 -2.38 -7.58
C LEU A 132 2.82 -2.57 -8.05
N TRP A 133 2.18 -3.66 -7.65
CA TRP A 133 0.77 -3.90 -7.96
C TRP A 133 -0.16 -2.86 -7.32
N VAL A 134 0.07 -2.48 -6.05
CA VAL A 134 -0.70 -1.41 -5.41
C VAL A 134 -0.50 -0.09 -6.14
N MET A 135 0.74 0.24 -6.50
CA MET A 135 1.07 1.48 -7.22
C MET A 135 0.40 1.53 -8.58
N ASP A 136 0.41 0.42 -9.35
CA ASP A 136 -0.28 0.32 -10.64
C ASP A 136 -1.80 0.59 -10.52
N ILE A 137 -2.45 0.01 -9.50
CA ILE A 137 -3.88 0.28 -9.24
C ILE A 137 -4.09 1.75 -8.93
N LEU A 138 -3.29 2.35 -8.04
CA LEU A 138 -3.47 3.73 -7.61
C LEU A 138 -3.15 4.74 -8.72
N GLU A 139 -2.17 4.45 -9.59
CA GLU A 139 -1.86 5.26 -10.76
C GLU A 139 -2.91 5.18 -11.88
N SER A 140 -3.42 3.97 -12.12
CA SER A 140 -4.41 3.73 -13.16
C SER A 140 -5.84 4.12 -12.77
N THR A 141 -6.06 4.51 -11.52
CA THR A 141 -7.36 4.89 -10.98
C THR A 141 -7.31 6.24 -10.28
N ASN A 142 -8.48 6.84 -10.05
CA ASN A 142 -8.56 8.10 -9.32
C ASN A 142 -8.73 7.92 -7.80
N MET A 143 -8.39 6.76 -7.24
CA MET A 143 -8.63 6.48 -5.82
C MET A 143 -7.94 7.47 -4.87
N LEU A 144 -6.75 7.95 -5.21
CA LEU A 144 -6.03 8.95 -4.42
C LEU A 144 -6.62 10.37 -4.54
N GLN A 145 -7.40 10.63 -5.59
CA GLN A 145 -8.00 11.93 -5.89
C GLN A 145 -9.47 12.01 -5.46
N LEU A 146 -10.01 10.95 -4.86
CA LEU A 146 -11.39 10.94 -4.40
C LEU A 146 -11.66 12.17 -3.51
N PRO A 147 -12.82 12.82 -3.71
CA PRO A 147 -13.20 13.94 -2.86
C PRO A 147 -13.24 13.48 -1.40
N PRO A 148 -13.08 14.43 -0.45
CA PRO A 148 -13.10 14.08 0.96
C PRO A 148 -14.37 13.28 1.25
N PHE A 149 -14.18 12.02 1.63
CA PHE A 149 -15.29 11.15 2.02
C PHE A 149 -15.99 11.79 3.21
N THR A 150 -17.30 11.73 3.22
CA THR A 150 -18.11 12.14 4.38
C THR A 150 -17.85 11.24 5.60
N GLN A 151 -17.36 10.03 5.36
CA GLN A 151 -17.01 9.08 6.41
C GLN A 151 -15.57 9.27 6.91
N ARG A 152 -15.42 9.65 8.16
CA ARG A 152 -14.14 9.91 8.83
C ARG A 152 -13.14 8.74 8.68
N HIS A 153 -13.60 7.49 8.84
CA HIS A 153 -12.75 6.31 8.71
C HIS A 153 -12.12 6.18 7.32
N THR A 154 -12.86 6.44 6.26
CA THR A 154 -12.34 6.38 4.89
C THR A 154 -11.26 7.44 4.66
N CYS A 155 -11.46 8.65 5.20
CA CYS A 155 -10.45 9.71 5.14
C CYS A 155 -9.17 9.30 5.88
N GLN A 156 -9.28 8.69 7.04
CA GLN A 156 -8.12 8.23 7.83
C GLN A 156 -7.38 7.09 7.14
N THR A 157 -8.09 6.13 6.53
CA THR A 157 -7.48 5.02 5.77
C THR A 157 -6.72 5.55 4.55
N LEU A 158 -7.29 6.50 3.81
CA LEU A 158 -6.65 7.12 2.66
C LEU A 158 -5.42 7.93 3.08
N ALA A 159 -5.50 8.72 4.13
CA ALA A 159 -4.39 9.49 4.68
C ALA A 159 -3.26 8.56 5.17
N CYS A 160 -3.61 7.45 5.81
CA CYS A 160 -2.66 6.43 6.21
C CYS A 160 -1.93 5.83 5.00
N LEU A 161 -2.66 5.47 3.95
CA LEU A 161 -2.07 4.94 2.71
C LEU A 161 -1.11 5.97 2.07
N ARG A 162 -1.52 7.24 1.97
CA ARG A 162 -0.69 8.33 1.46
C ARG A 162 0.56 8.57 2.32
N SER A 163 0.45 8.42 3.64
CA SER A 163 1.61 8.54 4.54
C SER A 163 2.65 7.47 4.23
N TYR A 164 2.24 6.22 3.96
CA TYR A 164 3.15 5.15 3.57
C TYR A 164 3.77 5.37 2.18
N LEU A 165 3.03 5.95 1.25
CA LEU A 165 3.49 6.23 -0.11
C LEU A 165 4.37 7.49 -0.22
N ALA A 166 4.24 8.43 0.71
CA ALA A 166 5.09 9.62 0.86
C ALA A 166 5.38 10.36 -0.46
N LEU A 167 4.36 10.76 -1.20
CA LEU A 167 4.43 11.46 -2.50
C LEU A 167 5.04 10.63 -3.65
N THR A 168 5.22 9.32 -3.51
CA THR A 168 5.84 8.47 -4.55
C THR A 168 5.06 8.51 -5.87
N LEU A 169 3.73 8.61 -5.80
CA LEU A 169 2.83 8.59 -6.96
C LEU A 169 2.45 9.99 -7.46
N ASP A 170 3.00 11.04 -6.84
CA ASP A 170 2.66 12.40 -7.22
C ASP A 170 3.46 12.82 -8.44
N LYS A 171 2.75 13.13 -9.53
CA LYS A 171 3.34 13.56 -10.81
C LYS A 171 3.34 15.08 -10.88
N TYR A 172 4.48 15.61 -11.35
CA TYR A 172 4.73 17.06 -11.51
C TYR A 172 4.76 17.50 -12.98
N ASP A 173 4.44 16.58 -13.90
CA ASP A 173 4.77 16.75 -15.31
C ASP A 173 3.89 17.77 -16.01
N ASP A 174 2.66 17.95 -15.55
CA ASP A 174 1.72 18.93 -16.09
C ASP A 174 1.42 20.07 -15.11
N ASP A 175 0.78 21.13 -15.61
CA ASP A 175 0.46 22.31 -14.81
C ASP A 175 -0.62 22.03 -13.76
N GLU A 176 -1.49 21.06 -14.00
CA GLU A 176 -2.48 20.62 -13.02
C GLU A 176 -1.80 19.87 -11.86
N GLY A 177 -0.89 18.94 -12.15
CA GLY A 177 -0.07 18.26 -11.14
C GLY A 177 0.74 19.23 -10.30
N LYS A 178 1.41 20.19 -10.93
CA LYS A 178 2.12 21.27 -10.22
C LYS A 178 1.22 22.06 -9.30
N SER A 179 0.00 22.39 -9.76
CA SER A 179 -0.98 23.14 -8.96
C SER A 179 -1.48 22.32 -7.78
N ARG A 180 -1.78 21.03 -7.99
CA ARG A 180 -2.14 20.09 -6.91
C ARG A 180 -1.02 19.99 -5.88
N MET A 181 0.21 19.83 -6.32
CA MET A 181 1.36 19.70 -5.42
C MET A 181 1.60 20.99 -4.61
N LYS A 182 1.44 22.16 -5.23
CA LYS A 182 1.49 23.44 -4.52
C LYS A 182 0.41 23.54 -3.45
N LEU A 183 -0.81 23.11 -3.76
CA LEU A 183 -1.92 23.08 -2.81
C LEU A 183 -1.65 22.09 -1.66
N THR A 184 -1.20 20.88 -1.96
CA THR A 184 -0.83 19.84 -0.99
C THR A 184 0.25 20.38 -0.04
N ARG A 185 1.30 20.99 -0.58
CA ARG A 185 2.38 21.60 0.20
C ARG A 185 1.86 22.70 1.13
N THR A 186 1.03 23.60 0.60
CA THR A 186 0.46 24.70 1.38
C THR A 186 -0.43 24.16 2.50
N ARG A 187 -1.36 23.25 2.19
CA ARG A 187 -2.26 22.63 3.16
C ARG A 187 -1.50 21.90 4.28
N SER A 188 -0.49 21.13 3.89
CA SER A 188 0.33 20.37 4.86
C SER A 188 1.09 21.30 5.79
N ARG A 189 1.67 22.39 5.27
CA ARG A 189 2.33 23.41 6.07
C ARG A 189 1.36 24.11 7.02
N CYS A 190 0.19 24.51 6.55
CA CYS A 190 -0.82 25.12 7.42
C CYS A 190 -1.19 24.21 8.58
N GLN A 191 -1.38 22.91 8.33
CA GLN A 191 -1.72 21.94 9.37
C GLN A 191 -0.58 21.71 10.38
N VAL A 192 0.65 21.53 9.89
CA VAL A 192 1.81 21.17 10.72
C VAL A 192 2.31 22.35 11.53
N TYR A 193 2.20 23.57 11.00
CA TYR A 193 2.70 24.77 11.68
C TYR A 193 1.63 25.55 12.44
N ASP A 194 0.38 25.08 12.44
CA ASP A 194 -0.64 25.63 13.35
C ASP A 194 -0.43 25.10 14.76
N LEU A 195 0.05 25.98 15.65
CA LEU A 195 0.31 25.64 17.04
C LEU A 195 -0.95 25.20 17.80
N ASN A 196 -2.15 25.60 17.36
CA ASN A 196 -3.42 25.14 17.94
C ASN A 196 -3.68 23.65 17.67
N SER A 197 -3.04 23.08 16.64
CA SER A 197 -3.09 21.65 16.35
C SER A 197 -2.37 20.78 17.38
N TYR A 198 -1.59 21.40 18.31
CA TYR A 198 -0.84 20.69 19.35
C TYR A 198 -1.31 21.17 20.74
N ASN A 199 -2.05 20.34 21.42
CA ASN A 199 -2.61 20.67 22.71
C ASN A 199 -2.66 19.44 23.63
N ARG A 200 -3.12 19.63 24.87
CA ARG A 200 -3.18 18.57 25.86
C ARG A 200 -4.12 17.43 25.47
N ASP A 201 -5.21 17.75 24.76
CA ASP A 201 -6.26 16.77 24.44
C ASP A 201 -5.81 15.76 23.38
N ASN A 202 -4.82 16.12 22.57
CA ASN A 202 -4.20 15.24 21.57
C ASN A 202 -2.77 14.82 21.95
N GLY A 203 -2.36 14.99 23.20
CA GLY A 203 -1.05 14.57 23.68
C GLY A 203 0.12 15.31 23.03
N TRP A 204 -0.10 16.53 22.52
CA TRP A 204 0.90 17.35 21.81
C TRP A 204 1.44 16.69 20.54
N GLY A 205 0.68 15.78 19.95
CA GLY A 205 1.08 15.02 18.76
C GLY A 205 -0.07 14.78 17.79
N PRO A 206 0.19 13.98 16.74
CA PRO A 206 -0.81 13.66 15.74
C PRO A 206 -1.78 12.57 16.22
N PHE A 207 -2.45 12.84 17.34
CA PHE A 207 -3.40 11.91 17.93
C PHE A 207 -4.81 12.52 17.99
N MET A 208 -5.80 11.65 17.86
CA MET A 208 -7.20 12.02 18.00
C MET A 208 -7.52 12.40 19.46
N PRO A 209 -8.15 13.55 19.70
CA PRO A 209 -8.63 13.88 21.04
C PRO A 209 -9.55 12.78 21.59
N LYS A 210 -9.41 12.44 22.86
CA LYS A 210 -10.19 11.46 23.63
C LYS A 210 -9.91 9.98 23.34
N THR A 211 -9.56 9.57 22.10
CA THR A 211 -9.32 8.16 21.77
C THR A 211 -7.84 7.80 21.85
N GLY A 212 -6.94 8.76 21.65
CA GLY A 212 -5.50 8.53 21.54
C GLY A 212 -5.09 7.79 20.27
N GLU A 213 -6.02 7.53 19.35
CA GLU A 213 -5.73 6.95 18.06
C GLU A 213 -4.93 7.92 17.19
N VAL A 214 -4.15 7.38 16.26
CA VAL A 214 -3.35 8.19 15.33
C VAL A 214 -4.27 8.99 14.42
N ASP A 215 -4.06 10.31 14.33
CA ASP A 215 -4.64 11.16 13.29
C ASP A 215 -3.80 11.06 12.01
N TRP A 216 -4.17 10.13 11.15
CA TRP A 216 -3.44 9.88 9.91
C TRP A 216 -3.45 11.06 8.96
N PHE A 217 -4.45 11.93 9.02
CA PHE A 217 -4.43 13.16 8.24
C PHE A 217 -3.30 14.10 8.68
N HIS A 218 -3.11 14.24 9.99
CA HIS A 218 -2.01 15.03 10.53
C HIS A 218 -0.64 14.38 10.22
N VAL A 219 -0.55 13.04 10.33
CA VAL A 219 0.66 12.29 9.93
C VAL A 219 0.98 12.47 8.45
N GLU A 220 -0.02 12.38 7.56
CA GLU A 220 0.15 12.66 6.12
C GLU A 220 0.73 14.06 5.90
N CYS A 221 0.20 15.07 6.60
CA CYS A 221 0.72 16.43 6.49
C CYS A 221 2.18 16.54 6.95
N ILE A 222 2.57 15.87 8.04
CA ILE A 222 3.96 15.82 8.51
C ILE A 222 4.87 15.15 7.47
N VAL A 223 4.47 13.99 6.96
CA VAL A 223 5.23 13.25 5.93
C VAL A 223 5.39 14.10 4.68
N ASN A 224 4.34 14.76 4.23
CA ASN A 224 4.39 15.65 3.06
C ASN A 224 5.38 16.80 3.27
N VAL A 225 5.35 17.48 4.42
CA VAL A 225 6.30 18.55 4.72
C VAL A 225 7.74 18.06 4.67
N ILE A 226 8.01 16.90 5.25
CA ILE A 226 9.34 16.28 5.23
C ILE A 226 9.75 15.92 3.80
N ALA A 227 8.89 15.25 3.05
CA ALA A 227 9.17 14.82 1.68
C ALA A 227 9.43 16.00 0.74
N PHE A 228 8.64 17.08 0.83
CA PHE A 228 8.89 18.31 0.07
C PHE A 228 10.20 18.98 0.43
N ASN A 229 10.54 19.02 1.72
CA ASN A 229 11.81 19.62 2.15
C ASN A 229 13.00 18.79 1.66
N LEU A 230 12.90 17.45 1.71
CA LEU A 230 13.92 16.55 1.17
C LEU A 230 14.08 16.72 -0.35
N ALA A 231 12.98 16.82 -1.08
CA ALA A 231 13.00 17.04 -2.53
C ALA A 231 13.63 18.38 -2.93
N ASP A 232 13.38 19.44 -2.17
CA ASP A 232 14.00 20.76 -2.40
C ASP A 232 15.51 20.71 -2.15
N HIS A 233 15.98 19.98 -1.14
CA HIS A 233 17.40 19.87 -0.78
C HIS A 233 18.18 18.95 -1.73
N SER A 234 17.55 17.96 -2.35
CA SER A 234 18.21 17.00 -3.25
C SER A 234 18.89 17.66 -4.44
N ARG A 235 18.50 18.90 -4.80
CA ARG A 235 19.10 19.67 -5.90
C ARG A 235 20.44 20.28 -5.57
N HIS A 236 20.79 20.39 -4.29
CA HIS A 236 21.98 21.07 -3.80
C HIS A 236 23.05 20.15 -3.24
N PHE A 237 22.75 18.86 -3.05
CA PHE A 237 23.69 17.86 -2.55
C PHE A 237 24.35 17.12 -3.71
N LEU A 238 25.59 17.48 -4.02
CA LEU A 238 26.32 16.99 -5.19
C LEU A 238 26.58 15.46 -5.16
N ASP A 239 26.73 14.85 -3.99
CA ASP A 239 27.20 13.46 -3.88
C ASP A 239 26.20 12.49 -3.26
N THR A 240 25.09 12.95 -2.68
CA THR A 240 24.14 12.04 -2.04
C THR A 240 22.71 12.60 -2.10
N LYS A 241 21.90 12.01 -2.96
CA LYS A 241 20.46 12.28 -2.97
C LYS A 241 19.82 11.66 -1.73
N PRO A 242 19.15 12.45 -0.85
CA PRO A 242 18.40 11.86 0.25
C PRO A 242 17.24 11.02 -0.30
N PRO A 243 16.91 9.87 0.31
CA PRO A 243 15.78 9.07 -0.11
C PRO A 243 14.48 9.85 0.11
N CYS A 244 13.56 9.75 -0.86
CA CYS A 244 12.23 10.37 -0.82
C CYS A 244 11.17 9.30 -1.12
N GLY A 245 9.93 9.56 -0.72
CA GLY A 245 8.84 8.64 -0.99
C GLY A 245 9.00 7.28 -0.31
N LEU A 246 8.69 6.20 -1.00
CA LEU A 246 8.79 4.84 -0.47
C LEU A 246 10.21 4.46 -0.05
N GLU A 247 11.23 4.97 -0.71
CA GLU A 247 12.63 4.74 -0.35
C GLU A 247 12.96 5.28 1.05
N ALA A 248 12.26 6.35 1.48
CA ALA A 248 12.44 6.94 2.80
C ALA A 248 11.64 6.21 3.89
N THR A 249 10.47 5.68 3.57
CA THR A 249 9.53 5.14 4.56
C THR A 249 9.64 3.62 4.72
N ARG A 250 9.75 2.88 3.63
CA ARG A 250 9.68 1.41 3.65
C ARG A 250 10.78 0.68 4.41
N PRO A 251 12.05 1.10 4.38
CA PRO A 251 13.10 0.42 5.15
C PRO A 251 12.81 0.36 6.65
N TYR A 252 12.02 1.32 7.15
CA TYR A 252 11.72 1.45 8.58
C TYR A 252 10.31 1.02 8.94
N SER A 253 9.36 1.11 8.01
CA SER A 253 7.95 0.81 8.24
C SER A 253 7.53 -0.60 7.83
N ALA A 254 8.37 -1.30 7.04
CA ALA A 254 8.07 -2.65 6.63
C ALA A 254 8.17 -3.63 7.81
N PRO A 255 7.27 -4.61 7.92
CA PRO A 255 7.39 -5.66 8.90
C PRO A 255 8.75 -6.37 8.76
N HIS A 256 9.46 -6.50 9.88
CA HIS A 256 10.78 -7.18 9.91
C HIS A 256 11.83 -6.58 8.97
N ALA A 257 11.74 -5.28 8.68
CA ALA A 257 12.69 -4.57 7.84
C ALA A 257 14.12 -4.66 8.39
N THR A 258 14.26 -4.72 9.72
CA THR A 258 15.55 -4.84 10.41
C THR A 258 15.45 -5.89 11.53
N THR A 259 16.44 -6.76 11.62
CA THR A 259 16.69 -7.54 12.84
C THR A 259 17.38 -6.60 13.82
N LEU A 260 16.61 -5.97 14.70
CA LEU A 260 17.16 -5.08 15.72
C LEU A 260 17.91 -5.91 16.76
N ALA A 261 19.09 -5.45 17.15
CA ALA A 261 19.81 -6.03 18.27
C ALA A 261 18.99 -5.83 19.57
N ALA A 262 19.09 -6.76 20.50
CA ALA A 262 18.30 -6.71 21.73
C ALA A 262 18.51 -5.41 22.55
N HIS A 263 19.67 -4.77 22.41
CA HIS A 263 20.00 -3.50 23.06
C HIS A 263 19.56 -2.27 22.25
N ASP A 264 19.29 -2.42 20.94
CA ASP A 264 18.85 -1.35 20.05
C ASP A 264 17.41 -1.59 19.59
N TRP A 265 16.48 -1.64 20.53
CA TRP A 265 15.07 -1.86 20.28
C TRP A 265 14.42 -0.81 19.38
N ALA A 266 15.01 0.38 19.29
CA ALA A 266 14.51 1.49 18.47
C ALA A 266 15.20 1.59 17.09
N GLY A 267 16.22 0.76 16.81
CA GLY A 267 16.96 0.78 15.56
C GLY A 267 17.73 2.08 15.34
N VAL A 268 18.26 2.67 16.41
CA VAL A 268 18.94 3.98 16.35
C VAL A 268 20.46 3.87 16.28
N GLU A 269 21.00 2.68 16.42
CA GLU A 269 22.45 2.43 16.29
C GLU A 269 22.87 2.55 14.82
N GLY A 270 23.91 3.33 14.54
CA GLY A 270 24.44 3.48 13.18
C GLY A 270 24.93 4.88 12.86
N ASN A 271 25.23 5.09 11.58
CA ASN A 271 25.65 6.39 11.07
C ASN A 271 24.44 7.26 10.71
N TRP A 272 24.30 8.36 11.39
CA TRP A 272 23.20 9.30 11.16
C TRP A 272 23.59 10.38 10.15
N ARG A 273 22.74 10.58 9.14
CA ARG A 273 22.74 11.80 8.33
C ARG A 273 21.65 12.73 8.82
N ARG A 274 22.01 13.96 9.10
CA ARG A 274 21.06 14.98 9.55
C ARG A 274 20.88 16.03 8.48
N ILE A 275 19.62 16.26 8.07
CA ILE A 275 19.24 17.43 7.30
C ILE A 275 18.49 18.36 8.25
N VAL A 276 18.96 19.62 8.33
CA VAL A 276 18.29 20.65 9.13
C VAL A 276 17.71 21.65 8.16
N SER A 277 16.38 21.70 8.09
CA SER A 277 15.66 22.74 7.33
C SER A 277 14.98 23.71 8.28
N PHE A 278 15.27 24.99 8.10
CA PHE A 278 14.59 26.04 8.83
C PHE A 278 13.46 26.60 7.96
N MET A 279 12.25 26.68 8.54
CA MET A 279 11.17 27.44 7.91
C MET A 279 11.18 28.86 8.47
N ASP A 280 11.29 29.84 7.55
CA ASP A 280 11.06 31.24 7.91
C ASP A 280 9.53 31.48 7.90
N TYR A 281 8.97 31.86 9.03
CA TYR A 281 7.54 32.23 9.20
C TYR A 281 7.09 33.32 8.21
N ARG A 282 8.00 34.11 7.67
CA ARG A 282 7.73 35.13 6.68
C ARG A 282 7.16 34.62 5.35
N TRP A 283 7.33 33.30 5.06
CA TRP A 283 6.79 32.67 3.86
C TRP A 283 5.38 32.13 4.03
N VAL A 284 4.86 32.09 5.25
CA VAL A 284 3.44 31.85 5.52
C VAL A 284 2.73 33.18 5.30
N SER A 285 2.35 33.47 4.05
CA SER A 285 1.73 34.77 3.71
C SER A 285 0.45 34.95 4.52
N PRO A 286 0.25 36.13 5.17
CA PRO A 286 -0.96 36.44 5.93
C PRO A 286 -2.27 36.44 5.11
N ARG A 287 -2.17 36.29 3.78
CA ARG A 287 -3.32 36.27 2.87
C ARG A 287 -4.14 34.99 2.86
N LEU A 288 -3.70 33.94 3.54
CA LEU A 288 -4.43 32.65 3.63
C LEU A 288 -5.19 32.49 4.96
N MET A 289 -5.15 33.47 5.84
CA MET A 289 -5.89 33.49 7.11
C MET A 289 -7.16 34.37 7.05
N LYS A 290 -7.70 34.64 5.87
CA LYS A 290 -9.02 35.32 5.73
C LYS A 290 -10.01 34.39 5.05
#